data_a0c53251bee0edccaa5042a4c3491cbe
#
_entry.id   a0c53251bee0edccaa5042a4c3491cbe
#
_cell.length_a   1.000
_cell.length_b   1.000
_cell.length_c   1.000
_cell.angle_alpha   90.00
_cell.angle_beta   90.00
_cell.angle_gamma   90.00
#
_symmetry.space_group_name_H-M   'P 1'
#
loop_
_entity.id
_entity.type
_entity.pdbx_description
1 polymer ?
#
loop_
_entity_poly.entity_id
_entity_poly.type
_entity_poly.pdbx_seq_one_letter_code
_entity_poly.pdbx_strand_id
1 'polypeptide(L)'
;MTLLFRKPEEPERFEEQWTRLFLPFAEQMPGLERVTVSHVIGEPEGNSDYYRMHEFYFADRQALDRALTSEKGVRAGNALMTFAGEITTILFSEVFEEARGEVENTLDESDNEKG
;
A
#
# COMPACT_ATOMS: atom_id res chain seq x y z
N MET A 1 5.79 -2.53 -2.33
CA MET A 1 5.82 -1.09 -2.02
C MET A 1 4.52 -0.69 -1.36
N THR A 2 4.63 0.01 -0.26
CA THR A 2 3.46 0.42 0.51
C THR A 2 3.35 1.93 0.52
N LEU A 3 2.16 2.43 0.19
CA LEU A 3 1.82 3.84 0.38
C LEU A 3 0.90 3.94 1.58
N LEU A 4 1.35 4.65 2.59
CA LEU A 4 0.59 4.83 3.82
C LEU A 4 0.17 6.30 3.90
N PHE A 5 -1.14 6.52 3.97
CA PHE A 5 -1.70 7.87 3.94
C PHE A 5 -2.25 8.25 5.30
N ARG A 6 -1.88 9.44 5.77
CA ARG A 6 -2.56 10.05 6.89
C ARG A 6 -3.89 10.62 6.40
N LYS A 7 -4.75 11.01 7.33
CA LYS A 7 -6.07 11.52 6.98
C LYS A 7 -5.95 12.79 6.16
N PRO A 8 -6.56 12.83 4.97
CA PRO A 8 -6.57 14.05 4.18
C PRO A 8 -7.54 15.07 4.79
N GLU A 9 -7.27 16.35 4.56
CA GLU A 9 -8.16 17.40 5.04
C GLU A 9 -9.51 17.35 4.33
N GLU A 10 -9.50 16.98 3.05
CA GLU A 10 -10.73 16.90 2.24
C GLU A 10 -10.78 15.52 1.62
N PRO A 11 -11.36 14.54 2.34
CA PRO A 11 -11.36 13.17 1.84
C PRO A 11 -11.97 12.98 0.47
N GLU A 12 -13.06 13.68 0.17
CA GLU A 12 -13.70 13.52 -1.13
C GLU A 12 -12.80 13.99 -2.26
N ARG A 13 -12.09 15.09 -2.03
CA ARG A 13 -11.15 15.59 -3.03
C ARG A 13 -9.97 14.65 -3.19
N PHE A 14 -9.49 14.08 -2.09
CA PHE A 14 -8.41 13.11 -2.15
C PHE A 14 -8.83 11.90 -2.99
N GLU A 15 -10.04 11.40 -2.78
CA GLU A 15 -10.52 10.23 -3.52
C GLU A 15 -10.61 10.53 -5.01
N GLU A 16 -11.12 11.70 -5.35
CA GLU A 16 -11.24 12.06 -6.75
C GLU A 16 -9.87 12.16 -7.42
N GLN A 17 -8.94 12.82 -6.74
CA GLN A 17 -7.60 12.99 -7.30
C GLN A 17 -6.85 11.66 -7.37
N TRP A 18 -7.02 10.80 -6.37
CA TRP A 18 -6.44 9.46 -6.37
C TRP A 18 -6.93 8.69 -7.60
N THR A 19 -8.24 8.67 -7.81
CA THR A 19 -8.82 7.88 -8.88
C THR A 19 -8.47 8.43 -10.26
N ARG A 20 -8.42 9.75 -10.38
CA ARG A 20 -8.25 10.38 -11.68
C ARG A 20 -6.78 10.61 -12.05
N LEU A 21 -5.95 10.97 -11.09
CA LEU A 21 -4.59 11.42 -11.39
C LEU A 21 -3.53 10.36 -11.12
N PHE A 22 -3.74 9.49 -10.15
CA PHE A 22 -2.73 8.53 -9.76
C PHE A 22 -3.01 7.12 -10.27
N LEU A 23 -4.18 6.62 -9.98
CA LEU A 23 -4.49 5.21 -10.19
C LEU A 23 -4.32 4.75 -11.63
N PRO A 24 -4.75 5.52 -12.64
CA PRO A 24 -4.61 5.05 -14.02
C PRO A 24 -3.16 4.80 -14.43
N PHE A 25 -2.23 5.58 -13.90
CA PHE A 25 -0.82 5.39 -14.21
C PHE A 25 -0.22 4.31 -13.33
N ALA A 26 -0.58 4.29 -12.06
CA ALA A 26 -0.04 3.29 -11.14
C ALA A 26 -0.40 1.88 -11.57
N GLU A 27 -1.64 1.68 -12.06
CA GLU A 27 -2.07 0.36 -12.50
C GLU A 27 -1.40 -0.10 -13.78
N GLN A 28 -0.76 0.82 -14.50
CA GLN A 28 -0.06 0.48 -15.74
C GLN A 28 1.44 0.32 -15.55
N MET A 29 1.93 0.37 -14.33
CA MET A 29 3.35 0.16 -14.08
C MET A 29 3.76 -1.25 -14.53
N PRO A 30 4.86 -1.35 -15.29
CA PRO A 30 5.31 -2.67 -15.74
C PRO A 30 5.69 -3.56 -14.55
N GLY A 31 5.33 -4.84 -14.63
CA GLY A 31 5.70 -5.80 -13.61
C GLY A 31 4.83 -5.80 -12.37
N LEU A 32 3.83 -4.95 -12.33
CA LEU A 32 2.90 -4.95 -11.20
C LEU A 32 2.08 -6.23 -11.21
N GLU A 33 2.10 -6.96 -10.10
CA GLU A 33 1.45 -8.26 -10.01
C GLU A 33 0.14 -8.20 -9.23
N ARG A 34 0.09 -7.36 -8.22
CA ARG A 34 -1.09 -7.33 -7.34
C ARG A 34 -1.12 -6.01 -6.59
N VAL A 35 -2.32 -5.55 -6.29
CA VAL A 35 -2.54 -4.35 -5.48
C VAL A 35 -3.54 -4.71 -4.39
N THR A 36 -3.25 -4.28 -3.17
CA THR A 36 -4.24 -4.36 -2.10
C THR A 36 -4.48 -2.97 -1.53
N VAL A 37 -5.71 -2.76 -1.08
CA VAL A 37 -6.13 -1.49 -0.48
C VAL A 37 -6.72 -1.80 0.88
N SER A 38 -6.21 -1.12 1.90
CA SER A 38 -6.72 -1.29 3.27
C SER A 38 -7.19 0.06 3.78
N HIS A 39 -8.43 0.10 4.24
CA HIS A 39 -8.94 1.29 4.92
C HIS A 39 -8.69 1.12 6.40
N VAL A 40 -8.02 2.11 7.01
CA VAL A 40 -7.71 2.04 8.42
C VAL A 40 -8.98 2.36 9.21
N ILE A 41 -9.36 1.45 10.11
CA ILE A 41 -10.60 1.63 10.88
C ILE A 41 -10.34 2.05 12.32
N GLY A 42 -9.08 2.01 12.76
CA GLY A 42 -8.76 2.45 14.10
C GLY A 42 -7.47 1.84 14.61
N GLU A 43 -7.17 2.14 15.85
CA GLU A 43 -6.05 1.59 16.60
C GLU A 43 -6.58 1.02 17.90
N PRO A 44 -5.77 0.21 18.63
CA PRO A 44 -6.28 -0.40 19.86
C PRO A 44 -6.83 0.62 20.86
N GLU A 45 -6.33 1.85 20.83
CA GLU A 45 -6.76 2.87 21.77
C GLU A 45 -7.78 3.83 21.17
N GLY A 46 -8.31 3.53 19.97
CA GLY A 46 -9.36 4.34 19.38
C GLY A 46 -9.05 4.74 17.95
N ASN A 47 -9.17 6.04 17.67
CA ASN A 47 -8.99 6.57 16.32
C ASN A 47 -7.52 6.57 15.93
N SER A 48 -7.28 6.48 14.62
CA SER A 48 -5.94 6.53 14.05
C SER A 48 -5.80 7.81 13.23
N ASP A 49 -4.56 8.32 13.15
CA ASP A 49 -4.23 9.39 12.23
C ASP A 49 -4.08 8.89 10.80
N TYR A 50 -4.00 7.59 10.63
CA TYR A 50 -3.86 7.00 9.31
C TYR A 50 -5.22 6.76 8.69
N TYR A 51 -5.25 6.83 7.36
CA TYR A 51 -6.49 6.80 6.61
C TYR A 51 -6.57 5.58 5.72
N ARG A 52 -5.49 5.28 4.98
CA ARG A 52 -5.50 4.23 3.98
C ARG A 52 -4.10 3.71 3.74
N MET A 53 -4.01 2.44 3.36
CA MET A 53 -2.77 1.81 2.97
C MET A 53 -2.98 1.14 1.62
N HIS A 54 -2.09 1.42 0.67
CA HIS A 54 -2.07 0.74 -0.62
C HIS A 54 -0.78 -0.04 -0.73
N GLU A 55 -0.88 -1.30 -1.14
CA GLU A 55 0.30 -2.14 -1.30
C GLU A 55 0.38 -2.61 -2.75
N PHE A 56 1.53 -2.40 -3.36
CA PHE A 56 1.81 -2.77 -4.74
C PHE A 56 2.87 -3.86 -4.71
N TYR A 57 2.57 -5.00 -5.35
CA TYR A 57 3.41 -6.20 -5.28
C TYR A 57 4.12 -6.41 -6.60
N PHE A 58 5.43 -6.66 -6.51
CA PHE A 58 6.30 -6.93 -7.65
C PHE A 58 7.08 -8.21 -7.34
N ALA A 59 7.58 -8.86 -8.40
CA ALA A 59 8.28 -10.13 -8.23
C ALA A 59 9.53 -10.01 -7.36
N ASP A 60 10.28 -8.90 -7.53
CA ASP A 60 11.52 -8.69 -6.81
C ASP A 60 11.87 -7.20 -6.85
N ARG A 61 13.01 -6.86 -6.22
CA ARG A 61 13.45 -5.47 -6.16
C ARG A 61 13.72 -4.89 -7.54
N GLN A 62 14.28 -5.70 -8.44
CA GLN A 62 14.57 -5.20 -9.78
C GLN A 62 13.30 -4.85 -10.53
N ALA A 63 12.25 -5.67 -10.37
CA ALA A 63 10.96 -5.37 -11.01
C ALA A 63 10.38 -4.07 -10.44
N LEU A 64 10.49 -3.87 -9.14
CA LEU A 64 10.04 -2.64 -8.51
C LEU A 64 10.80 -1.43 -9.06
N ASP A 65 12.12 -1.54 -9.14
CA ASP A 65 12.94 -0.43 -9.64
C ASP A 65 12.58 -0.08 -11.08
N ARG A 66 12.35 -1.10 -11.91
CA ARG A 66 11.94 -0.86 -13.30
C ARG A 66 10.59 -0.17 -13.36
N ALA A 67 9.66 -0.58 -12.50
CA ALA A 67 8.34 0.03 -12.48
C ALA A 67 8.41 1.50 -12.08
N LEU A 68 9.21 1.81 -11.07
CA LEU A 68 9.29 3.18 -10.57
C LEU A 68 10.00 4.12 -11.53
N THR A 69 10.91 3.60 -12.35
CA THR A 69 11.61 4.42 -13.32
C THR A 69 10.95 4.42 -14.70
N SER A 70 9.86 3.66 -14.87
CA SER A 70 9.12 3.66 -16.11
C SER A 70 8.35 4.96 -16.28
N GLU A 71 7.89 5.23 -17.50
CA GLU A 71 7.10 6.42 -17.76
C GLU A 71 5.86 6.47 -16.87
N LYS A 72 5.15 5.35 -16.77
CA LYS A 72 3.93 5.31 -15.97
C LYS A 72 4.21 5.49 -14.49
N GLY A 73 5.29 4.86 -14.00
CA GLY A 73 5.67 5.00 -12.60
C GLY A 73 6.07 6.41 -12.24
N VAL A 74 6.84 7.06 -13.12
CA VAL A 74 7.24 8.43 -12.88
C VAL A 74 6.03 9.36 -12.87
N ARG A 75 5.10 9.17 -13.82
CA ARG A 75 3.89 10.01 -13.86
C ARG A 75 3.02 9.79 -12.63
N ALA A 76 2.87 8.53 -12.19
CA ALA A 76 2.11 8.24 -10.99
C ALA A 76 2.73 8.90 -9.76
N GLY A 77 4.05 8.78 -9.63
CA GLY A 77 4.76 9.35 -8.49
C GLY A 77 4.65 10.86 -8.45
N ASN A 78 4.82 11.51 -9.61
CA ASN A 78 4.71 12.96 -9.66
C ASN A 78 3.31 13.43 -9.29
N ALA A 79 2.29 12.75 -9.79
CA ALA A 79 0.91 13.10 -9.45
C ALA A 79 0.67 12.95 -7.95
N LEU A 80 1.12 11.82 -7.39
CA LEU A 80 0.93 11.55 -5.97
C LEU A 80 1.57 12.63 -5.12
N MET A 81 2.80 13.00 -5.43
CA MET A 81 3.49 14.03 -4.66
C MET A 81 2.79 15.38 -4.77
N THR A 82 2.18 15.65 -5.91
CA THR A 82 1.49 16.92 -6.13
C THR A 82 0.25 17.05 -5.26
N PHE A 83 -0.59 16.00 -5.17
CA PHE A 83 -1.85 16.17 -4.44
C PHE A 83 -1.82 15.56 -3.04
N ALA A 84 -0.86 14.71 -2.72
CA ALA A 84 -0.87 13.99 -1.44
C ALA A 84 0.51 13.84 -0.83
N GLY A 85 1.51 14.60 -1.29
CA GLY A 85 2.89 14.39 -0.81
C GLY A 85 3.03 14.56 0.69
N GLU A 86 2.30 15.51 1.28
CA GLU A 86 2.44 15.81 2.70
C GLU A 86 1.85 14.74 3.59
N ILE A 87 0.91 13.94 3.09
CA ILE A 87 0.27 12.92 3.92
C ILE A 87 0.71 11.51 3.59
N THR A 88 1.66 11.35 2.66
CA THR A 88 2.06 10.03 2.16
C THR A 88 3.41 9.63 2.72
N THR A 89 3.48 8.40 3.23
CA THR A 89 4.73 7.73 3.56
C THR A 89 4.89 6.56 2.61
N ILE A 90 6.06 6.45 1.97
CA ILE A 90 6.34 5.37 1.02
C ILE A 90 7.33 4.42 1.67
N LEU A 91 6.98 3.14 1.69
CA LEU A 91 7.82 2.11 2.28
C LEU A 91 8.11 1.02 1.26
N PHE A 92 9.35 0.58 1.21
CA PHE A 92 9.73 -0.59 0.43
C PHE A 92 9.97 -1.74 1.39
N SER A 93 9.38 -2.91 1.11
CA SER A 93 9.50 -4.04 2.01
C SER A 93 9.50 -5.33 1.21
N GLU A 94 10.04 -6.37 1.81
CA GLU A 94 9.96 -7.72 1.27
C GLU A 94 8.82 -8.43 1.97
N VAL A 95 8.07 -9.23 1.20
CA VAL A 95 6.90 -9.91 1.74
C VAL A 95 7.16 -11.41 1.72
N PHE A 96 6.93 -12.04 2.86
CA PHE A 96 7.06 -13.48 3.01
C PHE A 96 5.71 -14.03 3.41
N GLU A 97 5.25 -15.08 2.71
CA GLU A 97 3.98 -15.73 3.03
C GLU A 97 4.23 -17.14 3.47
N GLU A 98 3.49 -17.57 4.48
CA GLU A 98 3.52 -18.94 4.95
C GLU A 98 2.11 -19.51 4.90
N ALA A 99 2.01 -20.80 4.60
CA ALA A 99 0.72 -21.45 4.60
C ALA A 99 0.18 -21.45 6.03
N ARG A 100 -1.04 -20.97 6.20
CA ARG A 100 -1.62 -20.83 7.53
C ARG A 100 -1.72 -22.17 8.27
N GLY A 101 -2.07 -23.23 7.56
CA GLY A 101 -2.16 -24.53 8.18
C GLY A 101 -0.85 -24.99 8.74
N GLU A 102 0.25 -24.70 8.08
CA GLU A 102 1.59 -25.04 8.58
C GLU A 102 1.91 -24.28 9.85
N VAL A 103 1.59 -22.99 9.87
CA VAL A 103 1.85 -22.17 11.05
C VAL A 103 1.03 -22.67 12.22
N GLU A 104 -0.22 -22.90 12.03
CA GLU A 104 -1.11 -23.35 13.09
C GLU A 104 -0.71 -24.71 13.63
N ASN A 105 -0.24 -25.58 12.76
CA ASN A 105 0.17 -26.91 13.21
C ASN A 105 1.39 -26.85 14.11
N THR A 106 2.20 -25.85 13.99
CA THR A 106 3.38 -25.73 14.82
C THR A 106 3.13 -24.97 16.11
N LEU A 107 2.19 -24.07 16.09
CA LEU A 107 1.97 -23.19 17.23
C LEU A 107 0.96 -23.71 18.18
N ASP A 108 -0.05 -24.09 17.87
CA ASP A 108 -1.25 -24.30 18.47
C ASP A 108 -1.62 -24.08 19.78
N GLU A 109 -1.42 -23.58 19.72
CA GLU A 109 -1.89 -22.90 20.06
C GLU A 109 -1.96 -21.89 20.74
N SER A 110 -1.19 -21.60 20.66
CA SER A 110 -1.48 -20.42 20.90
C SER A 110 -1.87 -19.45 21.04
N ASP A 111 -1.45 -19.48 20.91
CA ASP A 111 -2.04 -18.47 20.51
C ASP A 111 -2.76 -17.93 20.71
N ASN A 112 -2.37 -18.34 20.88
CA ASN A 112 -3.17 -17.74 20.50
C ASN A 112 -3.71 -17.21 20.83
N GLU A 113 -3.23 -17.38 20.88
CA GLU A 113 -3.67 -16.87 20.54
C GLU A 113 -4.14 -16.39 20.72
N LYS A 114 -3.71 -16.64 21.05
CA LYS A 114 -4.07 -16.20 20.61
C LYS A 114 -4.53 -15.92 20.33
N GLY A 115 -4.18 -16.57 20.70
CA GLY A 115 -4.52 -16.27 20.02
C GLY A 115 -4.71 -16.12 19.93
#